data_def0bc54a1c11c1b89c5ea090f718d0a
#
_entry.id   def0bc54a1c11c1b89c5ea090f718d0a
#
_cell.length_a   1.000
_cell.length_b   1.000
_cell.length_c   1.000
_cell.angle_alpha   90.00
_cell.angle_beta   90.00
_cell.angle_gamma   90.00
#
_symmetry.space_group_name_H-M   'P 1'
#
loop_
_entity.id
_entity.type
_entity.pdbx_description
1 polymer ?
#
loop_
_entity_poly.entity_id
_entity_poly.type
_entity_poly.pdbx_seq_one_letter_code
_entity_poly.pdbx_strand_id
1 'polypeptide(L)'
;MNSELDFKEAVKEYWEDPNTVSIIDKNLHKLEISTVCRYLHSTDFLADIGCGDGEATIQYAKKVNRCIGFERSNNLRQKAIENVRKSGIKNISIEKGDVLEIPNISEKFDVIVTQRVLINLASWEEQKQAILNIYNLLKVGGLYIIIENTNDAFLALNNIRVEVGLEPIPQHWHNRFFDYEQLMAFFEGKFQLLKVHDFGLYYFLTRIYVQMFASFSGYGKNAIKDPIFEKSDSAARILYEKFHDRIHIDGCRAFGPIQAFILRREP
;
A
#
# COMPACT_ATOMS: atom_id res chain seq x y z
N MET A 1 -22.60 11.57 2.84
CA MET A 1 -21.89 11.49 4.13
C MET A 1 -21.66 12.91 4.62
N ASN A 2 -22.40 13.31 5.64
CA ASN A 2 -22.45 14.71 6.08
C ASN A 2 -21.55 14.99 7.28
N SER A 3 -20.90 13.97 7.84
CA SER A 3 -19.96 14.12 8.95
C SER A 3 -18.77 13.17 8.83
N GLU A 4 -17.69 13.49 9.54
CA GLU A 4 -16.51 12.64 9.68
C GLU A 4 -16.86 11.29 10.34
N LEU A 5 -17.83 11.31 11.26
CA LEU A 5 -18.32 10.11 11.93
C LEU A 5 -19.01 9.15 10.95
N ASP A 6 -19.90 9.69 10.09
CA ASP A 6 -20.59 8.88 9.05
C ASP A 6 -19.56 8.22 8.11
N PHE A 7 -18.48 8.91 7.78
CA PHE A 7 -17.40 8.37 6.94
C PHE A 7 -16.70 7.18 7.64
N LYS A 8 -16.35 7.32 8.91
CA LYS A 8 -15.68 6.27 9.70
C LYS A 8 -16.51 5.01 9.80
N GLU A 9 -17.80 5.17 10.08
CA GLU A 9 -18.74 4.04 10.16
C GLU A 9 -18.87 3.35 8.80
N ALA A 10 -19.06 4.09 7.72
CA ALA A 10 -19.14 3.54 6.37
C ALA A 10 -17.86 2.80 5.94
N VAL A 11 -16.67 3.35 6.26
CA VAL A 11 -15.38 2.67 5.99
C VAL A 11 -15.25 1.39 6.82
N LYS A 12 -15.70 1.41 8.08
CA LYS A 12 -15.69 0.22 8.93
C LYS A 12 -16.61 -0.87 8.37
N GLU A 13 -17.84 -0.53 8.03
CA GLU A 13 -18.81 -1.45 7.41
C GLU A 13 -18.27 -2.04 6.10
N TYR A 14 -17.66 -1.20 5.25
CA TYR A 14 -17.06 -1.63 4.00
C TYR A 14 -16.00 -2.72 4.21
N TRP A 15 -15.12 -2.58 5.20
CA TRP A 15 -14.07 -3.57 5.47
C TRP A 15 -14.54 -4.79 6.27
N GLU A 16 -15.71 -4.71 6.94
CA GLU A 16 -16.36 -5.87 7.57
C GLU A 16 -17.19 -6.70 6.57
N ASP A 17 -17.54 -6.18 5.39
CA ASP A 17 -18.24 -6.94 4.37
C ASP A 17 -17.36 -8.10 3.85
N PRO A 18 -17.82 -9.38 3.98
CA PRO A 18 -17.06 -10.54 3.52
C PRO A 18 -16.80 -10.56 2.00
N ASN A 19 -17.57 -9.81 1.21
CA ASN A 19 -17.42 -9.69 -0.23
C ASN A 19 -16.41 -8.62 -0.64
N THR A 20 -15.95 -7.79 0.29
CA THR A 20 -14.94 -6.77 0.01
C THR A 20 -13.62 -7.43 -0.37
N VAL A 21 -13.10 -7.02 -1.54
CA VAL A 21 -11.81 -7.47 -2.06
C VAL A 21 -10.78 -6.38 -1.77
N SER A 22 -9.83 -6.67 -0.86
CA SER A 22 -8.78 -5.73 -0.47
C SER A 22 -7.73 -5.51 -1.56
N ILE A 23 -7.44 -6.53 -2.36
CA ILE A 23 -6.39 -6.53 -3.39
C ILE A 23 -6.97 -6.97 -4.73
N ILE A 24 -7.20 -6.01 -5.61
CA ILE A 24 -7.67 -6.28 -6.98
C ILE A 24 -6.49 -6.59 -7.90
N ASP A 25 -5.43 -5.78 -7.86
CA ASP A 25 -4.23 -5.93 -8.67
C ASP A 25 -3.16 -6.76 -7.93
N LYS A 26 -3.21 -8.06 -8.11
CA LYS A 26 -2.27 -9.00 -7.48
C LYS A 26 -0.83 -8.86 -7.96
N ASN A 27 -0.60 -8.38 -9.19
CA ASN A 27 0.75 -8.17 -9.69
C ASN A 27 1.40 -6.94 -9.05
N LEU A 28 0.64 -5.85 -8.93
CA LEU A 28 1.10 -4.68 -8.19
C LEU A 28 1.38 -5.02 -6.73
N HIS A 29 0.49 -5.78 -6.09
CA HIS A 29 0.67 -6.23 -4.71
C HIS A 29 1.96 -7.04 -4.51
N LYS A 30 2.30 -7.93 -5.47
CA LYS A 30 3.58 -8.64 -5.45
C LYS A 30 4.79 -7.70 -5.54
N LEU A 31 4.69 -6.63 -6.35
CA LEU A 31 5.74 -5.61 -6.44
C LEU A 31 5.89 -4.84 -5.12
N GLU A 32 4.77 -4.45 -4.49
CA GLU A 32 4.76 -3.80 -3.18
C GLU A 32 5.43 -4.68 -2.12
N ILE A 33 5.03 -5.96 -2.03
CA ILE A 33 5.64 -6.94 -1.11
C ILE A 33 7.14 -7.09 -1.39
N SER A 34 7.53 -7.25 -2.66
CA SER A 34 8.94 -7.42 -3.01
C SER A 34 9.77 -6.19 -2.65
N THR A 35 9.19 -5.00 -2.77
CA THR A 35 9.83 -3.74 -2.37
C THR A 35 10.09 -3.70 -0.87
N VAL A 36 9.09 -4.02 -0.04
CA VAL A 36 9.27 -4.13 1.42
C VAL A 36 10.36 -5.15 1.75
N CYS A 37 10.29 -6.34 1.16
CA CYS A 37 11.22 -7.44 1.45
C CYS A 37 12.70 -7.11 1.19
N ARG A 38 13.02 -6.10 0.37
CA ARG A 38 14.41 -5.63 0.13
C ARG A 38 15.03 -4.95 1.36
N TYR A 39 14.21 -4.46 2.28
CA TYR A 39 14.61 -3.70 3.46
C TYR A 39 14.54 -4.51 4.77
N LEU A 40 14.14 -5.79 4.69
CA LEU A 40 13.98 -6.65 5.85
C LEU A 40 15.23 -7.48 6.11
N HIS A 41 15.58 -7.63 7.39
CA HIS A 41 16.68 -8.46 7.85
C HIS A 41 16.20 -9.60 8.75
N SER A 42 16.92 -10.69 8.76
CA SER A 42 16.55 -11.90 9.53
C SER A 42 16.54 -11.71 11.05
N THR A 43 17.04 -10.60 11.53
CA THR A 43 17.04 -10.23 12.96
C THR A 43 15.88 -9.34 13.35
N ASP A 44 15.11 -8.80 12.40
CA ASP A 44 14.10 -7.79 12.66
C ASP A 44 12.89 -8.35 13.42
N PHE A 45 12.33 -7.48 14.26
CA PHE A 45 11.00 -7.60 14.82
C PHE A 45 10.09 -6.63 14.04
N LEU A 46 9.15 -7.16 13.28
CA LEU A 46 8.30 -6.41 12.33
C LEU A 46 6.85 -6.33 12.79
N ALA A 47 6.24 -5.16 12.64
CA ALA A 47 4.79 -4.99 12.66
C ALA A 47 4.25 -4.66 11.27
N ASP A 48 3.20 -5.37 10.85
CA ASP A 48 2.39 -5.06 9.66
C ASP A 48 1.03 -4.54 10.14
N ILE A 49 0.84 -3.21 10.06
CA ILE A 49 -0.36 -2.55 10.60
C ILE A 49 -1.37 -2.38 9.48
N GLY A 50 -2.59 -2.92 9.69
CA GLY A 50 -3.61 -3.07 8.66
C GLY A 50 -3.27 -4.23 7.72
N CYS A 51 -2.91 -5.37 8.30
CA CYS A 51 -2.38 -6.53 7.57
C CYS A 51 -3.41 -7.24 6.66
N GLY A 52 -4.68 -6.82 6.69
CA GLY A 52 -5.74 -7.38 5.88
C GLY A 52 -5.93 -8.88 6.10
N ASP A 53 -5.87 -9.65 5.01
CA ASP A 53 -5.96 -11.11 5.04
C ASP A 53 -4.62 -11.83 5.33
N GLY A 54 -3.56 -11.06 5.60
CA GLY A 54 -2.24 -11.57 6.00
C GLY A 54 -1.36 -12.06 4.86
N GLU A 55 -1.73 -11.90 3.59
CA GLU A 55 -0.92 -12.36 2.45
C GLU A 55 0.48 -11.73 2.47
N ALA A 56 0.56 -10.41 2.62
CA ALA A 56 1.83 -9.68 2.71
C ALA A 56 2.60 -10.05 3.97
N THR A 57 1.93 -10.07 5.11
CA THR A 57 2.51 -10.39 6.42
C THR A 57 3.22 -11.75 6.43
N ILE A 58 2.62 -12.76 5.78
CA ILE A 58 3.21 -14.09 5.59
C ILE A 58 4.52 -14.01 4.81
N GLN A 59 4.63 -13.16 3.79
CA GLN A 59 5.87 -13.00 3.03
C GLN A 59 6.94 -12.26 3.85
N TYR A 60 6.55 -11.25 4.62
CA TYR A 60 7.45 -10.53 5.53
C TYR A 60 7.99 -11.46 6.61
N ALA A 61 7.15 -12.28 7.22
CA ALA A 61 7.55 -13.23 8.26
C ALA A 61 8.64 -14.23 7.81
N LYS A 62 8.71 -14.55 6.51
CA LYS A 62 9.79 -15.39 5.95
C LYS A 62 11.15 -14.71 5.95
N LYS A 63 11.20 -13.38 6.14
CA LYS A 63 12.42 -12.57 6.05
C LYS A 63 12.93 -12.08 7.39
N VAL A 64 12.11 -12.11 8.42
CA VAL A 64 12.39 -11.51 9.74
C VAL A 64 12.43 -12.55 10.85
N ASN A 65 12.94 -12.15 12.03
CA ASN A 65 12.96 -13.01 13.22
C ASN A 65 11.56 -13.23 13.78
N ARG A 66 10.77 -12.14 13.87
CA ARG A 66 9.40 -12.14 14.43
C ARG A 66 8.52 -11.14 13.69
N CYS A 67 7.25 -11.50 13.50
CA CYS A 67 6.29 -10.64 12.81
C CYS A 67 4.96 -10.62 13.57
N ILE A 68 4.35 -9.43 13.71
CA ILE A 68 2.98 -9.27 14.20
C ILE A 68 2.18 -8.52 13.14
N GLY A 69 1.09 -9.11 12.67
CA GLY A 69 0.08 -8.42 11.86
C GLY A 69 -1.03 -7.86 12.77
N PHE A 70 -1.35 -6.58 12.61
CA PHE A 70 -2.47 -5.93 13.28
C PHE A 70 -3.58 -5.66 12.29
N GLU A 71 -4.80 -6.10 12.60
CA GLU A 71 -5.98 -5.86 11.75
C GLU A 71 -7.19 -5.51 12.62
N ARG A 72 -7.87 -4.40 12.27
CA ARG A 72 -9.05 -3.94 12.99
C ARG A 72 -10.31 -4.70 12.59
N SER A 73 -10.48 -5.00 11.27
CA SER A 73 -11.64 -5.74 10.76
C SER A 73 -11.62 -7.17 11.29
N ASN A 74 -12.71 -7.58 11.90
CA ASN A 74 -12.84 -8.94 12.41
C ASN A 74 -12.86 -9.96 11.28
N ASN A 75 -13.54 -9.63 10.17
CA ASN A 75 -13.63 -10.50 8.99
C ASN A 75 -12.22 -10.72 8.37
N LEU A 76 -11.48 -9.66 8.09
CA LEU A 76 -10.13 -9.76 7.52
C LEU A 76 -9.16 -10.43 8.48
N ARG A 77 -9.22 -10.11 9.78
CA ARG A 77 -8.38 -10.73 10.80
C ARG A 77 -8.59 -12.24 10.89
N GLN A 78 -9.83 -12.73 10.82
CA GLN A 78 -10.09 -14.17 10.82
C GLN A 78 -9.52 -14.85 9.57
N LYS A 79 -9.64 -14.22 8.40
CA LYS A 79 -9.00 -14.69 7.17
C LYS A 79 -7.46 -14.74 7.31
N ALA A 80 -6.85 -13.70 7.91
CA ALA A 80 -5.42 -13.64 8.15
C ALA A 80 -4.96 -14.79 9.09
N ILE A 81 -5.66 -15.03 10.19
CA ILE A 81 -5.36 -16.13 11.13
C ILE A 81 -5.41 -17.48 10.40
N GLU A 82 -6.42 -17.70 9.58
CA GLU A 82 -6.56 -18.94 8.80
C GLU A 82 -5.41 -19.08 7.77
N ASN A 83 -5.08 -18.02 7.03
CA ASN A 83 -3.99 -18.02 6.05
C ASN A 83 -2.64 -18.27 6.71
N VAL A 84 -2.37 -17.64 7.85
CA VAL A 84 -1.15 -17.89 8.64
C VAL A 84 -1.09 -19.34 9.09
N ARG A 85 -2.17 -19.91 9.61
CA ARG A 85 -2.24 -21.31 9.99
C ARG A 85 -1.94 -22.25 8.80
N LYS A 86 -2.51 -21.98 7.63
CA LYS A 86 -2.27 -22.74 6.39
C LYS A 86 -0.83 -22.63 5.90
N SER A 87 -0.18 -21.49 6.12
CA SER A 87 1.21 -21.25 5.68
C SER A 87 2.24 -22.08 6.44
N GLY A 88 1.92 -22.54 7.64
CA GLY A 88 2.82 -23.29 8.52
C GLY A 88 3.94 -22.47 9.15
N ILE A 89 4.00 -21.15 8.92
CA ILE A 89 5.01 -20.23 9.46
C ILE A 89 4.76 -20.04 10.96
N LYS A 90 5.81 -20.05 11.78
CA LYS A 90 5.70 -20.08 13.25
C LYS A 90 6.06 -18.76 13.94
N ASN A 91 6.80 -17.88 13.27
CA ASN A 91 7.29 -16.61 13.82
C ASN A 91 6.35 -15.44 13.54
N ILE A 92 5.05 -15.70 13.33
CA ILE A 92 4.01 -14.71 13.01
C ILE A 92 2.81 -14.89 13.94
N SER A 93 2.28 -13.78 14.44
CA SER A 93 0.96 -13.69 15.08
C SER A 93 0.10 -12.65 14.40
N ILE A 94 -1.24 -12.84 14.48
CA ILE A 94 -2.23 -11.86 14.02
C ILE A 94 -3.03 -11.40 15.22
N GLU A 95 -3.05 -10.09 15.43
CA GLU A 95 -3.67 -9.46 16.60
C GLU A 95 -4.71 -8.41 16.18
N LYS A 96 -5.63 -8.09 17.07
CA LYS A 96 -6.54 -6.97 16.87
C LYS A 96 -5.78 -5.67 17.11
N GLY A 97 -5.85 -4.74 16.15
CA GLY A 97 -5.28 -3.40 16.31
C GLY A 97 -5.79 -2.43 15.26
N ASP A 98 -6.00 -1.20 15.67
CA ASP A 98 -6.28 -0.07 14.79
C ASP A 98 -5.07 0.86 14.81
N VAL A 99 -4.69 1.44 13.69
CA VAL A 99 -3.53 2.35 13.59
C VAL A 99 -3.67 3.59 14.48
N LEU A 100 -4.90 3.98 14.81
CA LEU A 100 -5.19 5.07 15.74
C LEU A 100 -5.16 4.62 17.21
N GLU A 101 -5.41 3.33 17.49
CA GLU A 101 -5.53 2.73 18.83
C GLU A 101 -4.77 1.42 18.91
N ILE A 102 -3.45 1.46 18.64
CA ILE A 102 -2.62 0.25 18.70
C ILE A 102 -2.47 -0.19 20.17
N PRO A 103 -2.65 -1.48 20.49
CA PRO A 103 -2.44 -1.97 21.84
C PRO A 103 -1.09 -1.59 22.41
N ASN A 104 -1.02 -1.36 23.72
CA ASN A 104 0.23 -1.02 24.39
C ASN A 104 1.20 -2.20 24.30
N ILE A 105 2.22 -2.05 23.47
CA ILE A 105 3.27 -3.06 23.29
C ILE A 105 4.52 -2.56 23.97
N SER A 106 5.05 -3.33 24.92
CA SER A 106 6.22 -2.97 25.70
C SER A 106 7.52 -2.96 24.87
N GLU A 107 7.58 -3.80 23.84
CA GLU A 107 8.73 -3.91 22.95
C GLU A 107 8.55 -3.05 21.70
N LYS A 108 9.61 -2.34 21.29
CA LYS A 108 9.63 -1.52 20.06
C LYS A 108 10.00 -2.37 18.85
N PHE A 109 9.48 -2.01 17.69
CA PHE A 109 9.75 -2.69 16.42
C PHE A 109 11.00 -2.16 15.73
N ASP A 110 11.71 -3.04 15.04
CA ASP A 110 12.80 -2.67 14.12
C ASP A 110 12.22 -2.13 12.82
N VAL A 111 11.11 -2.73 12.34
CA VAL A 111 10.42 -2.33 11.12
C VAL A 111 8.92 -2.27 11.35
N ILE A 112 8.27 -1.21 10.88
CA ILE A 112 6.81 -1.13 10.78
C ILE A 112 6.44 -0.90 9.33
N VAL A 113 5.42 -1.62 8.86
CA VAL A 113 4.85 -1.48 7.51
C VAL A 113 3.39 -1.05 7.63
N THR A 114 2.98 -0.11 6.81
CA THR A 114 1.57 0.15 6.48
C THR A 114 1.39 0.14 4.97
N GLN A 115 0.35 -0.52 4.49
CA GLN A 115 0.08 -0.65 3.07
C GLN A 115 -1.37 -0.34 2.76
N ARG A 116 -1.64 0.85 2.22
CA ARG A 116 -3.00 1.35 1.88
C ARG A 116 -3.94 1.36 3.08
N VAL A 117 -3.42 1.73 4.23
CA VAL A 117 -4.13 1.80 5.51
C VAL A 117 -4.53 3.24 5.82
N LEU A 118 -3.56 4.15 5.73
CA LEU A 118 -3.77 5.53 6.16
C LEU A 118 -4.69 6.31 5.22
N ILE A 119 -4.76 5.93 3.95
CA ILE A 119 -5.73 6.51 3.00
C ILE A 119 -7.20 6.23 3.38
N ASN A 120 -7.47 5.29 4.27
CA ASN A 120 -8.83 4.98 4.77
C ASN A 120 -9.21 5.79 6.01
N LEU A 121 -8.33 6.68 6.50
CA LEU A 121 -8.60 7.57 7.62
C LEU A 121 -9.41 8.79 7.17
N ALA A 122 -10.25 9.31 8.06
CA ALA A 122 -11.25 10.31 7.71
C ALA A 122 -10.66 11.70 7.45
N SER A 123 -9.49 12.02 8.02
CA SER A 123 -8.88 13.34 7.92
C SER A 123 -7.36 13.29 7.91
N TRP A 124 -6.73 14.40 7.48
CA TRP A 124 -5.29 14.59 7.61
C TRP A 124 -4.83 14.53 9.04
N GLU A 125 -5.63 15.04 9.98
CA GLU A 125 -5.33 14.99 11.41
C GLU A 125 -5.21 13.55 11.91
N GLU A 126 -6.12 12.66 11.48
CA GLU A 126 -6.02 11.24 11.80
C GLU A 126 -4.82 10.56 11.14
N GLN A 127 -4.52 10.91 9.89
CA GLN A 127 -3.33 10.40 9.21
C GLN A 127 -2.05 10.80 9.95
N LYS A 128 -1.95 12.06 10.41
CA LYS A 128 -0.84 12.52 11.27
C LYS A 128 -0.77 11.76 12.59
N GLN A 129 -1.91 11.57 13.26
CA GLN A 129 -1.95 10.84 14.52
C GLN A 129 -1.49 9.39 14.34
N ALA A 130 -1.92 8.73 13.27
CA ALA A 130 -1.48 7.37 12.94
C ALA A 130 0.04 7.30 12.73
N ILE A 131 0.62 8.25 11.98
CA ILE A 131 2.07 8.33 11.78
C ILE A 131 2.82 8.57 13.09
N LEU A 132 2.28 9.38 14.00
CA LEU A 132 2.87 9.60 15.34
C LEU A 132 2.79 8.34 16.20
N ASN A 133 1.69 7.59 16.15
CA ASN A 133 1.58 6.31 16.85
C ASN A 133 2.64 5.32 16.35
N ILE A 134 2.85 5.25 15.03
CA ILE A 134 3.89 4.41 14.41
C ILE A 134 5.28 4.88 14.84
N TYR A 135 5.55 6.18 14.79
CA TYR A 135 6.81 6.76 15.27
C TYR A 135 7.12 6.31 16.71
N ASN A 136 6.13 6.35 17.59
CA ASN A 136 6.28 5.95 18.98
C ASN A 136 6.51 4.45 19.18
N LEU A 137 6.09 3.60 18.26
CA LEU A 137 6.27 2.15 18.31
C LEU A 137 7.60 1.67 17.72
N LEU A 138 8.25 2.47 16.90
CA LEU A 138 9.56 2.14 16.32
C LEU A 138 10.69 2.32 17.34
N LYS A 139 11.75 1.53 17.19
CA LYS A 139 13.07 1.83 17.77
C LYS A 139 13.66 3.07 17.11
N VAL A 140 14.51 3.81 17.81
CA VAL A 140 15.35 4.84 17.18
C VAL A 140 16.24 4.17 16.13
N GLY A 141 16.30 4.73 14.92
CA GLY A 141 16.96 4.12 13.78
C GLY A 141 16.16 3.02 13.07
N GLY A 142 15.01 2.60 13.61
CA GLY A 142 14.09 1.64 12.99
C GLY A 142 13.45 2.19 11.71
N LEU A 143 12.96 1.29 10.86
CA LEU A 143 12.38 1.64 9.56
C LEU A 143 10.85 1.70 9.63
N TYR A 144 10.28 2.77 9.09
CA TYR A 144 8.89 2.84 8.71
C TYR A 144 8.78 2.74 7.18
N ILE A 145 8.07 1.74 6.69
CA ILE A 145 7.78 1.56 5.26
C ILE A 145 6.30 1.84 5.05
N ILE A 146 6.02 3.00 4.47
CA ILE A 146 4.66 3.46 4.19
C ILE A 146 4.39 3.32 2.68
N ILE A 147 3.39 2.51 2.31
CA ILE A 147 2.96 2.31 0.93
C ILE A 147 1.56 2.88 0.79
N GLU A 148 1.47 4.08 0.20
CA GLU A 148 0.23 4.84 0.15
C GLU A 148 0.08 5.60 -1.17
N ASN A 149 -1.12 6.11 -1.40
CA ASN A 149 -1.46 6.88 -2.59
C ASN A 149 -1.20 8.38 -2.36
N THR A 150 -0.65 9.05 -3.37
CA THR A 150 -0.53 10.51 -3.41
C THR A 150 -1.36 11.15 -4.51
N ASN A 151 -1.87 12.36 -4.25
CA ASN A 151 -2.74 13.08 -5.19
C ASN A 151 -2.01 13.49 -6.46
N ASP A 152 -0.80 14.00 -6.36
CA ASP A 152 -0.01 14.48 -7.48
C ASP A 152 0.31 13.36 -8.48
N ALA A 153 0.73 12.19 -7.99
CA ALA A 153 1.03 11.04 -8.83
C ALA A 153 -0.24 10.43 -9.47
N PHE A 154 -1.38 10.48 -8.76
CA PHE A 154 -2.66 10.08 -9.30
C PHE A 154 -3.14 11.02 -10.40
N LEU A 155 -3.00 12.34 -10.21
CA LEU A 155 -3.32 13.34 -11.21
C LEU A 155 -2.42 13.20 -12.45
N ALA A 156 -1.11 12.97 -12.26
CA ALA A 156 -0.18 12.74 -13.36
C ALA A 156 -0.61 11.55 -14.24
N LEU A 157 -1.00 10.43 -13.63
CA LEU A 157 -1.54 9.28 -14.37
C LEU A 157 -2.81 9.65 -15.14
N ASN A 158 -3.78 10.31 -14.50
CA ASN A 158 -5.05 10.64 -15.12
C ASN A 158 -4.90 11.69 -16.23
N ASN A 159 -3.98 12.65 -16.11
CA ASN A 159 -3.71 13.62 -17.17
C ASN A 159 -3.23 12.90 -18.44
N ILE A 160 -2.25 12.01 -18.35
CA ILE A 160 -1.79 11.25 -19.51
C ILE A 160 -2.92 10.37 -20.09
N ARG A 161 -3.74 9.75 -19.23
CA ARG A 161 -4.90 8.98 -19.72
C ARG A 161 -5.83 9.83 -20.58
N VAL A 162 -6.17 11.02 -20.12
CA VAL A 162 -7.04 11.95 -20.86
C VAL A 162 -6.36 12.39 -22.16
N GLU A 163 -5.08 12.74 -22.15
CA GLU A 163 -4.31 13.15 -23.34
C GLU A 163 -4.30 12.07 -24.43
N VAL A 164 -4.31 10.80 -24.06
CA VAL A 164 -4.34 9.67 -25.00
C VAL A 164 -5.76 9.14 -25.27
N GLY A 165 -6.80 9.85 -24.84
CA GLY A 165 -8.20 9.52 -25.11
C GLY A 165 -8.79 8.43 -24.21
N LEU A 166 -8.16 8.11 -23.09
CA LEU A 166 -8.70 7.19 -22.08
C LEU A 166 -9.48 7.95 -21.00
N GLU A 167 -10.52 7.32 -20.48
CA GLU A 167 -11.25 7.86 -19.33
C GLU A 167 -10.36 7.92 -18.09
N PRO A 168 -10.45 8.97 -17.26
CA PRO A 168 -9.73 9.02 -16.00
C PRO A 168 -10.19 7.90 -15.06
N ILE A 169 -9.26 7.40 -14.24
CA ILE A 169 -9.56 6.44 -13.18
C ILE A 169 -10.23 7.21 -12.03
N PRO A 170 -11.40 6.80 -11.55
CA PRO A 170 -12.03 7.45 -10.40
C PRO A 170 -11.31 7.10 -9.11
N GLN A 171 -11.23 8.07 -8.20
CA GLN A 171 -10.81 7.80 -6.83
C GLN A 171 -11.93 7.08 -6.08
N HIS A 172 -11.59 6.04 -5.33
CA HIS A 172 -12.56 5.37 -4.47
C HIS A 172 -13.03 6.28 -3.34
N TRP A 173 -14.32 6.25 -3.03
CA TRP A 173 -14.97 7.13 -2.07
C TRP A 173 -14.36 7.09 -0.65
N HIS A 174 -13.81 5.93 -0.26
CA HIS A 174 -13.20 5.73 1.06
C HIS A 174 -11.72 6.09 1.12
N ASN A 175 -11.11 6.49 0.01
CA ASN A 175 -9.69 6.81 -0.03
C ASN A 175 -9.46 8.32 0.07
N ARG A 176 -8.66 8.73 1.04
CA ARG A 176 -8.10 10.06 1.19
C ARG A 176 -6.61 10.01 0.87
N PHE A 177 -6.26 10.36 -0.36
CA PHE A 177 -4.86 10.37 -0.79
C PHE A 177 -4.08 11.47 -0.11
N PHE A 178 -2.78 11.23 0.06
CA PHE A 178 -1.88 12.21 0.63
C PHE A 178 -1.57 13.35 -0.36
N ASP A 179 -1.47 14.57 0.17
CA ASP A 179 -0.70 15.60 -0.47
C ASP A 179 0.78 15.33 -0.19
N TYR A 180 1.60 15.25 -1.23
CA TYR A 180 2.99 14.86 -1.08
C TYR A 180 3.80 15.88 -0.27
N GLU A 181 3.64 17.18 -0.56
CA GLU A 181 4.41 18.23 0.13
C GLU A 181 4.04 18.30 1.61
N GLN A 182 2.75 18.17 1.94
CA GLN A 182 2.30 18.10 3.32
C GLN A 182 2.85 16.86 4.04
N LEU A 183 2.91 15.72 3.36
CA LEU A 183 3.45 14.48 3.94
C LEU A 183 4.94 14.60 4.20
N MET A 184 5.71 15.17 3.24
CA MET A 184 7.15 15.37 3.39
C MET A 184 7.45 16.36 4.53
N ALA A 185 6.76 17.49 4.59
CA ALA A 185 6.91 18.46 5.67
C ALA A 185 6.58 17.85 7.04
N PHE A 186 5.61 16.92 7.10
CA PHE A 186 5.27 16.25 8.35
C PHE A 186 6.34 15.25 8.81
N PHE A 187 7.10 14.67 7.88
CA PHE A 187 8.21 13.76 8.23
C PHE A 187 9.44 14.50 8.78
N GLU A 188 9.63 15.78 8.47
CA GLU A 188 10.76 16.58 8.95
C GLU A 188 10.90 16.52 10.47
N GLY A 189 12.13 16.30 10.96
CA GLY A 189 12.45 16.17 12.38
C GLY A 189 11.88 14.93 13.09
N LYS A 190 11.31 13.98 12.33
CA LYS A 190 10.81 12.69 12.85
C LYS A 190 11.43 11.51 12.11
N PHE A 191 11.55 11.66 10.78
CA PHE A 191 12.04 10.60 9.93
C PHE A 191 13.01 11.14 8.88
N GLN A 192 14.10 10.43 8.68
CA GLN A 192 14.95 10.58 7.51
C GLN A 192 14.34 9.80 6.34
N LEU A 193 14.00 10.48 5.24
CA LEU A 193 13.60 9.81 4.01
C LEU A 193 14.83 9.16 3.35
N LEU A 194 14.84 7.85 3.25
CA LEU A 194 15.94 7.10 2.60
C LEU A 194 15.70 6.90 1.11
N LYS A 195 14.46 6.56 0.74
CA LYS A 195 14.09 6.26 -0.65
C LYS A 195 12.59 6.41 -0.85
N VAL A 196 12.21 6.82 -2.05
CA VAL A 196 10.85 6.66 -2.57
C VAL A 196 10.92 5.69 -3.75
N HIS A 197 10.10 4.65 -3.71
CA HIS A 197 9.85 3.79 -4.86
C HIS A 197 8.48 4.15 -5.43
N ASP A 198 8.44 4.50 -6.69
CA ASP A 198 7.20 4.56 -7.45
C ASP A 198 7.04 3.26 -8.27
N PHE A 199 5.83 2.98 -8.69
CA PHE A 199 5.51 1.87 -9.57
C PHE A 199 5.15 2.37 -10.98
N GLY A 200 5.72 3.51 -11.38
CA GLY A 200 5.35 4.28 -12.56
C GLY A 200 5.41 3.49 -13.85
N LEU A 201 6.50 2.75 -14.10
CA LEU A 201 6.60 1.90 -15.28
C LEU A 201 5.49 0.84 -15.33
N TYR A 202 5.15 0.23 -14.18
CA TYR A 202 4.06 -0.74 -14.11
C TYR A 202 2.71 -0.09 -14.42
N TYR A 203 2.44 1.09 -13.83
CA TYR A 203 1.22 1.85 -14.10
C TYR A 203 1.12 2.29 -15.55
N PHE A 204 2.22 2.77 -16.15
CA PHE A 204 2.25 3.15 -17.56
C PHE A 204 1.88 1.97 -18.46
N LEU A 205 2.51 0.82 -18.25
CA LEU A 205 2.24 -0.36 -19.06
C LEU A 205 0.81 -0.88 -18.89
N THR A 206 0.29 -0.93 -17.65
CA THR A 206 -1.01 -1.57 -17.37
C THR A 206 -2.19 -0.61 -17.46
N ARG A 207 -2.02 0.66 -17.14
CA ARG A 207 -3.10 1.66 -17.08
C ARG A 207 -3.13 2.63 -18.27
N ILE A 208 -2.06 2.67 -19.07
CA ILE A 208 -1.99 3.44 -20.30
C ILE A 208 -1.87 2.50 -21.49
N TYR A 209 -0.71 1.89 -21.70
CA TYR A 209 -0.39 1.12 -22.90
C TYR A 209 -1.41 -0.01 -23.20
N VAL A 210 -1.62 -0.89 -22.22
CA VAL A 210 -2.55 -2.03 -22.39
C VAL A 210 -3.99 -1.54 -22.60
N GLN A 211 -4.41 -0.46 -21.91
CA GLN A 211 -5.76 0.08 -22.05
C GLN A 211 -5.98 0.74 -23.42
N MET A 212 -4.99 1.46 -23.94
CA MET A 212 -5.03 2.00 -25.32
C MET A 212 -5.12 0.87 -26.34
N PHE A 213 -4.27 -0.16 -26.21
CA PHE A 213 -4.30 -1.33 -27.09
C PHE A 213 -5.68 -1.99 -27.08
N ALA A 214 -6.27 -2.16 -25.92
CA ALA A 214 -7.62 -2.71 -25.77
C ALA A 214 -8.69 -1.86 -26.46
N SER A 215 -8.61 -0.51 -26.34
CA SER A 215 -9.57 0.39 -26.97
C SER A 215 -9.52 0.31 -28.50
N PHE A 216 -8.32 0.24 -29.09
CA PHE A 216 -8.13 0.07 -30.54
C PHE A 216 -8.55 -1.30 -31.06
N SER A 217 -8.46 -2.33 -30.21
CA SER A 217 -8.82 -3.71 -30.58
C SER A 217 -10.30 -4.01 -30.40
N GLY A 218 -11.13 -3.01 -30.07
CA GLY A 218 -12.56 -3.18 -29.86
C GLY A 218 -12.97 -3.89 -28.57
N TYR A 219 -12.01 -4.15 -27.68
CA TYR A 219 -12.31 -4.61 -26.33
C TYR A 219 -12.96 -3.47 -25.55
N GLY A 220 -14.22 -3.64 -25.16
CA GLY A 220 -14.97 -2.63 -24.41
C GLY A 220 -14.46 -2.50 -22.95
N LYS A 221 -15.13 -1.63 -22.19
CA LYS A 221 -14.82 -1.35 -20.75
C LYS A 221 -14.72 -2.60 -19.85
N ASN A 222 -15.21 -3.75 -20.29
CA ASN A 222 -15.14 -5.04 -19.57
C ASN A 222 -13.86 -5.84 -19.85
N ALA A 223 -12.97 -5.35 -20.66
CA ALA A 223 -11.73 -6.00 -21.04
C ALA A 223 -10.80 -6.33 -19.86
N ILE A 224 -10.92 -5.63 -18.73
CA ILE A 224 -10.14 -5.89 -17.50
C ILE A 224 -10.30 -7.35 -16.98
N LYS A 225 -11.38 -8.02 -17.34
CA LYS A 225 -11.65 -9.44 -16.98
C LYS A 225 -11.15 -10.43 -18.03
N ASP A 226 -10.62 -9.97 -19.16
CA ASP A 226 -10.11 -10.87 -20.21
C ASP A 226 -8.75 -11.45 -19.77
N PRO A 227 -8.50 -12.75 -19.98
CA PRO A 227 -7.21 -13.40 -19.65
C PRO A 227 -5.98 -12.73 -20.27
N ILE A 228 -6.14 -11.98 -21.38
CA ILE A 228 -5.04 -11.24 -21.99
C ILE A 228 -4.52 -10.14 -21.08
N PHE A 229 -5.40 -9.50 -20.28
CA PHE A 229 -4.99 -8.44 -19.33
C PHE A 229 -4.23 -9.03 -18.16
N GLU A 230 -4.61 -10.20 -17.64
CA GLU A 230 -3.86 -10.87 -16.59
C GLU A 230 -2.44 -11.25 -17.06
N LYS A 231 -2.32 -11.72 -18.31
CA LYS A 231 -1.02 -11.99 -18.93
C LYS A 231 -0.21 -10.73 -19.16
N SER A 232 -0.85 -9.66 -19.62
CA SER A 232 -0.22 -8.35 -19.82
C SER A 232 0.28 -7.75 -18.51
N ASP A 233 -0.51 -7.82 -17.44
CA ASP A 233 -0.12 -7.35 -16.11
C ASP A 233 1.05 -8.18 -15.55
N SER A 234 1.07 -9.48 -15.81
CA SER A 234 2.18 -10.35 -15.45
C SER A 234 3.46 -9.99 -16.21
N ALA A 235 3.35 -9.68 -17.51
CA ALA A 235 4.49 -9.22 -18.31
C ALA A 235 4.98 -7.84 -17.84
N ALA A 236 4.06 -6.91 -17.56
CA ALA A 236 4.39 -5.58 -17.03
C ALA A 236 5.13 -5.67 -15.69
N ARG A 237 4.73 -6.60 -14.80
CA ARG A 237 5.43 -6.87 -13.55
C ARG A 237 6.87 -7.31 -13.79
N ILE A 238 7.10 -8.25 -14.71
CA ILE A 238 8.45 -8.73 -15.07
C ILE A 238 9.31 -7.59 -15.65
N LEU A 239 8.72 -6.75 -16.51
CA LEU A 239 9.41 -5.60 -17.09
C LEU A 239 9.77 -4.58 -16.00
N TYR A 240 8.84 -4.29 -15.08
CA TYR A 240 9.12 -3.42 -13.95
C TYR A 240 10.27 -3.96 -13.09
N GLU A 241 10.24 -5.23 -12.68
CA GLU A 241 11.29 -5.86 -11.87
C GLU A 241 12.68 -5.73 -12.50
N LYS A 242 12.76 -5.73 -13.84
CA LYS A 242 14.04 -5.66 -14.58
C LYS A 242 14.50 -4.25 -14.91
N PHE A 243 13.58 -3.30 -15.08
CA PHE A 243 13.89 -2.03 -15.76
C PHE A 243 13.45 -0.77 -15.00
N HIS A 244 12.78 -0.88 -13.84
CA HIS A 244 12.25 0.28 -13.11
C HIS A 244 13.33 1.32 -12.74
N ASP A 245 14.57 0.90 -12.53
CA ASP A 245 15.69 1.83 -12.25
C ASP A 245 16.31 2.46 -13.53
N ARG A 246 15.82 2.07 -14.73
CA ARG A 246 16.39 2.49 -16.02
C ARG A 246 15.38 3.23 -16.91
N ILE A 247 14.10 3.07 -16.64
CA ILE A 247 13.03 3.67 -17.43
C ILE A 247 12.22 4.58 -16.51
N HIS A 248 12.31 5.89 -16.76
CA HIS A 248 11.58 6.92 -16.02
C HIS A 248 10.65 7.65 -16.97
N ILE A 249 9.54 8.15 -16.45
CA ILE A 249 8.62 9.00 -17.17
C ILE A 249 9.00 10.44 -16.82
N ASP A 250 9.62 11.14 -17.78
CA ASP A 250 10.07 12.51 -17.59
C ASP A 250 8.89 13.47 -17.35
N GLY A 251 9.16 14.52 -16.60
CA GLY A 251 8.18 15.56 -16.28
C GLY A 251 7.25 15.26 -15.11
N CYS A 252 7.34 14.06 -14.54
CA CYS A 252 6.60 13.68 -13.34
C CYS A 252 7.56 13.29 -12.23
N ARG A 253 7.36 13.82 -11.00
CA ARG A 253 8.12 13.38 -9.84
C ARG A 253 7.83 11.91 -9.50
N ALA A 254 6.57 11.52 -9.64
CA ALA A 254 6.12 10.13 -9.55
C ALA A 254 4.96 9.93 -10.53
N PHE A 255 4.81 8.71 -11.01
CA PHE A 255 3.75 8.32 -11.92
C PHE A 255 3.00 7.11 -11.40
N GLY A 256 1.69 7.22 -11.30
CA GLY A 256 0.85 6.21 -10.64
C GLY A 256 0.72 6.45 -9.13
N PRO A 257 -0.50 6.27 -8.59
CA PRO A 257 -0.88 6.81 -7.29
C PRO A 257 -0.07 6.22 -6.13
N ILE A 258 0.26 4.92 -6.19
CA ILE A 258 0.91 4.21 -5.08
C ILE A 258 2.42 4.42 -5.12
N GLN A 259 2.97 4.81 -3.97
CA GLN A 259 4.40 4.97 -3.75
C GLN A 259 4.79 4.30 -2.43
N ALA A 260 6.01 3.78 -2.35
CA ALA A 260 6.58 3.26 -1.12
C ALA A 260 7.68 4.21 -0.62
N PHE A 261 7.44 4.82 0.54
CA PHE A 261 8.39 5.69 1.23
C PHE A 261 9.13 4.87 2.28
N ILE A 262 10.43 4.85 2.19
CA ILE A 262 11.31 4.17 3.13
C ILE A 262 11.88 5.23 4.07
N LEU A 263 11.47 5.18 5.32
CA LEU A 263 11.72 6.19 6.33
C LEU A 263 12.52 5.56 7.47
N ARG A 264 13.53 6.26 7.99
CA ARG A 264 14.26 5.89 9.20
C ARG A 264 13.86 6.82 10.33
N ARG A 265 13.43 6.25 11.46
CA ARG A 265 13.13 7.04 12.66
C ARG A 265 14.38 7.79 13.14
N GLU A 266 14.28 9.10 13.28
CA GLU A 266 15.29 9.95 13.91
C GLU A 266 15.20 9.87 15.45
N PRO A 267 16.27 10.24 16.16
CA PRO A 267 16.31 10.24 17.62
C PRO A 267 15.22 11.05 18.29
#